data_f72168812e1b499340dc257e83ba1fef
#
_entry.id   f72168812e1b499340dc257e83ba1fef
#
_cell.length_a   1.000
_cell.length_b   1.000
_cell.length_c   1.000
_cell.angle_alpha   90.00
_cell.angle_beta   90.00
_cell.angle_gamma   90.00
#
_symmetry.space_group_name_H-M   'P 1'
#
loop_
_entity.id
_entity.type
_entity.pdbx_description
1 polymer ?
#
loop_
_entity_poly.entity_id
_entity_poly.type
_entity_poly.pdbx_seq_one_letter_code
_entity_poly.pdbx_strand_id
1 'polypeptide(L)'
;MIPDLNTIPEFYRNYIQSVLDADYLDLLGNVYDDAIAILDDISEKKANYAYAEGKWSIKDILQHIIDSERIFTYRMVAISRGEKQAISGYDHNEYVSCAKAKNRSFASLLKEYKNLHQSTNDLIASFSNEMLQMTGNANGSDIKVIDLIYINGGHQKHHIKILKERYL
;
A
#
# COMPACT_ATOMS: atom_id res chain seq x y z
N MET A 1 15.25 1.73 -12.13
CA MET A 1 14.71 3.14 -12.17
C MET A 1 14.23 3.47 -10.78
N ILE A 2 14.61 4.63 -10.21
CA ILE A 2 14.26 5.02 -8.84
C ILE A 2 13.63 6.41 -8.82
N PRO A 3 12.73 6.72 -7.84
CA PRO A 3 12.15 8.03 -7.63
C PRO A 3 13.19 9.11 -7.28
N ASP A 4 12.92 10.36 -7.69
CA ASP A 4 13.67 11.52 -7.20
C ASP A 4 12.96 12.09 -5.96
N LEU A 5 13.55 11.91 -4.79
CA LEU A 5 12.98 12.37 -3.52
C LEU A 5 12.73 13.89 -3.45
N ASN A 6 13.40 14.69 -4.28
CA ASN A 6 13.20 16.16 -4.30
C ASN A 6 11.86 16.53 -4.94
N THR A 7 11.32 15.70 -5.83
CA THR A 7 10.03 15.92 -6.50
C THR A 7 8.85 15.30 -5.77
N ILE A 8 9.13 14.44 -4.79
CA ILE A 8 8.09 13.72 -4.04
C ILE A 8 7.49 14.62 -2.96
N PRO A 9 6.15 14.65 -2.81
CA PRO A 9 5.50 15.30 -1.68
C PRO A 9 6.05 14.81 -0.34
N GLU A 10 6.31 15.74 0.59
CA GLU A 10 6.97 15.44 1.87
C GLU A 10 6.33 14.28 2.62
N PHE A 11 5.01 14.20 2.59
CA PHE A 11 4.23 13.14 3.23
C PHE A 11 4.64 11.72 2.78
N TYR A 12 5.09 11.54 1.53
CA TYR A 12 5.45 10.23 0.98
C TYR A 12 6.94 9.90 1.05
N ARG A 13 7.81 10.90 1.33
CA ARG A 13 9.27 10.72 1.28
C ARG A 13 9.77 9.60 2.17
N ASN A 14 9.27 9.51 3.40
CA ASN A 14 9.68 8.48 4.35
C ASN A 14 9.31 7.07 3.89
N TYR A 15 8.18 6.91 3.20
CA TYR A 15 7.80 5.62 2.63
C TYR A 15 8.79 5.21 1.55
N ILE A 16 9.02 6.06 0.56
CA ILE A 16 9.94 5.78 -0.54
C ILE A 16 11.35 5.53 -0.01
N GLN A 17 11.85 6.38 0.88
CA GLN A 17 13.19 6.25 1.44
C GLN A 17 13.42 4.90 2.13
N SER A 18 12.40 4.33 2.76
CA SER A 18 12.50 3.03 3.45
C SER A 18 12.72 1.84 2.52
N VAL A 19 12.48 2.02 1.20
CA VAL A 19 12.53 0.97 0.18
C VAL A 19 13.33 1.36 -1.06
N LEU A 20 14.05 2.47 -1.02
CA LEU A 20 14.71 3.06 -2.19
C LEU A 20 15.78 2.16 -2.81
N ASP A 21 16.39 1.28 -2.01
CA ASP A 21 17.45 0.36 -2.45
C ASP A 21 16.92 -0.88 -3.21
N ALA A 22 15.61 -1.11 -3.19
CA ALA A 22 15.01 -2.24 -3.90
C ALA A 22 14.75 -1.92 -5.38
N ASP A 23 14.88 -2.91 -6.25
CA ASP A 23 14.37 -2.81 -7.61
C ASP A 23 12.83 -2.77 -7.59
N TYR A 24 12.22 -1.94 -8.43
CA TYR A 24 10.77 -1.73 -8.41
C TYR A 24 9.96 -2.99 -8.79
N LEU A 25 10.55 -3.93 -9.54
CA LEU A 25 9.90 -5.20 -9.89
C LEU A 25 9.87 -6.17 -8.72
N ASP A 26 10.91 -6.15 -7.88
CA ASP A 26 11.05 -7.05 -6.73
C ASP A 26 10.45 -6.44 -5.45
N LEU A 27 10.28 -5.13 -5.43
CA LEU A 27 9.93 -4.35 -4.24
C LEU A 27 8.69 -4.88 -3.52
N LEU A 28 7.59 -5.04 -4.25
CA LEU A 28 6.33 -5.48 -3.63
C LEU A 28 6.39 -6.95 -3.22
N GLY A 29 7.10 -7.80 -3.97
CA GLY A 29 7.33 -9.19 -3.61
C GLY A 29 8.08 -9.32 -2.29
N ASN A 30 9.16 -8.59 -2.12
CA ASN A 30 9.96 -8.60 -0.89
C ASN A 30 9.15 -8.11 0.33
N VAL A 31 8.38 -7.03 0.17
CA VAL A 31 7.54 -6.49 1.25
C VAL A 31 6.39 -7.45 1.58
N TYR A 32 5.84 -8.11 0.57
CA TYR A 32 4.79 -9.11 0.74
C TYR A 32 5.29 -10.34 1.51
N ASP A 33 6.46 -10.89 1.16
CA ASP A 33 7.04 -12.04 1.85
C ASP A 33 7.28 -11.72 3.34
N ASP A 34 7.80 -10.53 3.63
CA ASP A 34 7.94 -10.01 5.00
C ASP A 34 6.60 -9.91 5.74
N ALA A 35 5.54 -9.53 5.03
CA ALA A 35 4.20 -9.42 5.60
C ALA A 35 3.59 -10.79 5.88
N ILE A 36 3.66 -11.71 4.91
CA ILE A 36 3.09 -13.06 5.03
C ILE A 36 3.78 -13.87 6.13
N ALA A 37 5.10 -13.75 6.28
CA ALA A 37 5.85 -14.37 7.37
C ALA A 37 5.31 -14.05 8.77
N ILE A 38 4.54 -12.96 8.90
CA ILE A 38 3.92 -12.54 10.17
C ILE A 38 2.43 -12.84 10.18
N LEU A 39 1.75 -12.48 9.08
CA LEU A 39 0.29 -12.52 9.03
C LEU A 39 -0.26 -13.95 9.06
N ASP A 40 0.46 -14.92 8.48
CA ASP A 40 0.02 -16.33 8.45
C ASP A 40 -0.03 -16.96 9.85
N ASP A 41 0.73 -16.44 10.82
CA ASP A 41 0.75 -16.95 12.20
C ASP A 41 -0.27 -16.23 13.12
N ILE A 42 -0.99 -15.22 12.64
CA ILE A 42 -1.94 -14.46 13.44
C ILE A 42 -3.28 -15.21 13.55
N SER A 43 -3.66 -15.55 14.79
CA SER A 43 -4.98 -16.16 15.07
C SER A 43 -6.12 -15.14 14.90
N GLU A 44 -7.33 -15.61 14.63
CA GLU A 44 -8.54 -14.78 14.57
C GLU A 44 -8.75 -13.93 15.83
N LYS A 45 -8.45 -14.48 17.00
CA LYS A 45 -8.51 -13.76 18.28
C LYS A 45 -7.49 -12.62 18.32
N LYS A 46 -6.24 -12.87 17.94
CA LYS A 46 -5.16 -11.88 17.92
C LYS A 46 -5.43 -10.79 16.86
N ALA A 47 -6.03 -11.14 15.74
CA ALA A 47 -6.36 -10.21 14.67
C ALA A 47 -7.35 -9.09 15.10
N ASN A 48 -8.14 -9.32 16.13
CA ASN A 48 -9.04 -8.31 16.72
C ASN A 48 -8.36 -7.43 17.78
N TYR A 49 -7.09 -7.67 18.12
CA TYR A 49 -6.36 -6.90 19.13
C TYR A 49 -5.96 -5.52 18.60
N ALA A 50 -6.15 -4.50 19.45
CA ALA A 50 -5.60 -3.16 19.32
C ALA A 50 -4.70 -2.88 20.52
N TYR A 51 -3.53 -2.28 20.33
CA TYR A 51 -2.55 -2.09 21.41
C TYR A 51 -2.95 -0.99 22.43
N ALA A 52 -3.93 -0.15 22.10
CA ALA A 52 -4.50 0.87 22.99
C ALA A 52 -5.91 1.25 22.54
N GLU A 53 -6.66 1.91 23.42
CA GLU A 53 -7.98 2.47 23.11
C GLU A 53 -7.89 3.47 21.93
N GLY A 54 -8.85 3.40 21.00
CA GLY A 54 -8.92 4.24 19.81
C GLY A 54 -7.86 3.92 18.74
N LYS A 55 -7.07 2.86 18.91
CA LYS A 55 -6.14 2.38 17.88
C LYS A 55 -6.77 1.30 17.02
N TRP A 56 -6.30 1.19 15.80
CA TRP A 56 -6.74 0.16 14.86
C TRP A 56 -6.41 -1.23 15.36
N SER A 57 -7.27 -2.19 15.10
CA SER A 57 -6.95 -3.61 15.25
C SER A 57 -6.04 -4.08 14.11
N ILE A 58 -5.47 -5.29 14.24
CA ILE A 58 -4.70 -5.91 13.15
C ILE A 58 -5.58 -6.05 11.90
N LYS A 59 -6.87 -6.41 12.05
CA LYS A 59 -7.82 -6.46 10.92
C LYS A 59 -7.99 -5.10 10.25
N ASP A 60 -8.08 -4.02 11.03
CA ASP A 60 -8.23 -2.67 10.49
C ASP A 60 -6.97 -2.26 9.72
N ILE A 61 -5.77 -2.58 10.23
CA ILE A 61 -4.50 -2.32 9.56
C ILE A 61 -4.43 -3.10 8.25
N LEU A 62 -4.77 -4.40 8.24
CA LEU A 62 -4.74 -5.20 7.02
C LEU A 62 -5.75 -4.69 5.99
N GLN A 63 -6.96 -4.33 6.42
CA GLN A 63 -7.95 -3.72 5.53
C GLN A 63 -7.45 -2.39 4.96
N HIS A 64 -6.81 -1.55 5.78
CA HIS A 64 -6.22 -0.29 5.32
C HIS A 64 -5.12 -0.51 4.27
N ILE A 65 -4.25 -1.51 4.47
CA ILE A 65 -3.23 -1.87 3.46
C ILE A 65 -3.91 -2.26 2.14
N ILE A 66 -4.93 -3.12 2.19
CA ILE A 66 -5.70 -3.57 1.03
C ILE A 66 -6.34 -2.39 0.29
N ASP A 67 -7.04 -1.50 1.01
CA ASP A 67 -7.73 -0.37 0.40
C ASP A 67 -6.73 0.64 -0.21
N SER A 68 -5.64 0.92 0.50
CA SER A 68 -4.57 1.81 0.02
C SER A 68 -3.90 1.25 -1.23
N GLU A 69 -3.60 -0.05 -1.28
CA GLU A 69 -3.03 -0.70 -2.45
C GLU A 69 -3.96 -0.58 -3.67
N ARG A 70 -5.28 -0.76 -3.50
CA ARG A 70 -6.26 -0.52 -4.57
C ARG A 70 -6.25 0.90 -5.09
N ILE A 71 -6.17 1.87 -4.18
CA ILE A 71 -6.14 3.28 -4.55
C ILE A 71 -4.84 3.61 -5.30
N PHE A 72 -3.68 3.14 -4.82
CA PHE A 72 -2.43 3.33 -5.53
C PHE A 72 -2.44 2.63 -6.90
N THR A 73 -2.95 1.41 -6.98
CA THR A 73 -3.08 0.65 -8.23
C THR A 73 -3.99 1.38 -9.23
N TYR A 74 -5.15 1.90 -8.80
CA TYR A 74 -6.01 2.73 -9.63
C TYR A 74 -5.27 3.97 -10.17
N ARG A 75 -4.51 4.66 -9.31
CA ARG A 75 -3.71 5.83 -9.72
C ARG A 75 -2.64 5.44 -10.75
N MET A 76 -1.95 4.31 -10.54
CA MET A 76 -0.97 3.80 -11.51
C MET A 76 -1.63 3.53 -12.86
N VAL A 77 -2.78 2.85 -12.89
CA VAL A 77 -3.55 2.61 -14.12
C VAL A 77 -3.96 3.91 -14.78
N ALA A 78 -4.62 4.81 -14.06
CA ALA A 78 -5.13 6.06 -14.61
C ALA A 78 -4.00 6.91 -15.23
N ILE A 79 -2.92 7.13 -14.48
CA ILE A 79 -1.79 7.95 -14.94
C ILE A 79 -1.07 7.28 -16.11
N SER A 80 -0.81 5.98 -16.04
CA SER A 80 -0.14 5.25 -17.14
C SER A 80 -0.98 5.16 -18.42
N ARG A 81 -2.28 5.45 -18.35
CA ARG A 81 -3.18 5.52 -19.52
C ARG A 81 -3.46 6.95 -19.97
N GLY A 82 -2.80 7.93 -19.33
CA GLY A 82 -2.85 9.34 -19.75
C GLY A 82 -4.02 10.15 -19.16
N GLU A 83 -4.56 9.74 -17.99
CA GLU A 83 -5.59 10.52 -17.28
C GLU A 83 -5.11 11.96 -17.06
N LYS A 84 -5.96 12.93 -17.40
CA LYS A 84 -5.68 14.37 -17.29
C LYS A 84 -6.39 15.02 -16.11
N GLN A 85 -7.41 14.37 -15.57
CA GLN A 85 -8.13 14.90 -14.42
C GLN A 85 -7.35 14.60 -13.13
N ALA A 86 -7.41 15.54 -12.19
CA ALA A 86 -6.86 15.32 -10.86
C ALA A 86 -7.62 14.21 -10.13
N ILE A 87 -6.89 13.23 -9.64
CA ILE A 87 -7.46 12.12 -8.86
C ILE A 87 -7.52 12.54 -7.40
N SER A 88 -8.70 12.47 -6.81
CA SER A 88 -8.95 12.90 -5.43
C SER A 88 -8.13 12.11 -4.40
N GLY A 89 -7.85 12.78 -3.27
CA GLY A 89 -7.42 12.12 -2.04
C GLY A 89 -8.58 11.41 -1.33
N TYR A 90 -8.27 10.75 -0.22
CA TYR A 90 -9.26 10.13 0.66
C TYR A 90 -8.83 10.25 2.11
N ASP A 91 -9.79 10.22 3.03
CA ASP A 91 -9.52 10.12 4.47
C ASP A 91 -9.39 8.64 4.85
N HIS A 92 -8.19 8.23 5.21
CA HIS A 92 -7.90 6.85 5.58
C HIS A 92 -8.58 6.42 6.89
N ASN A 93 -8.82 7.34 7.83
CA ASN A 93 -9.53 7.01 9.08
C ASN A 93 -11.02 6.78 8.84
N GLU A 94 -11.65 7.59 7.98
CA GLU A 94 -13.03 7.35 7.55
C GLU A 94 -13.16 6.01 6.83
N TYR A 95 -12.24 5.71 5.91
CA TYR A 95 -12.26 4.44 5.15
C TYR A 95 -12.18 3.25 6.10
N VAL A 96 -11.23 3.24 7.03
CA VAL A 96 -11.09 2.17 8.02
C VAL A 96 -12.37 2.04 8.87
N SER A 97 -12.92 3.16 9.33
CA SER A 97 -14.17 3.16 10.10
C SER A 97 -15.36 2.59 9.32
N CYS A 98 -15.48 2.94 8.04
CA CYS A 98 -16.56 2.49 7.16
C CYS A 98 -16.38 1.05 6.68
N ALA A 99 -15.16 0.57 6.54
CA ALA A 99 -14.84 -0.78 6.10
C ALA A 99 -15.31 -1.88 7.08
N LYS A 100 -15.43 -1.54 8.38
CA LYS A 100 -15.90 -2.46 9.42
C LYS A 100 -15.20 -3.81 9.39
N ALA A 101 -13.88 -3.81 9.27
CA ALA A 101 -13.05 -5.01 9.09
C ALA A 101 -13.28 -6.08 10.18
N LYS A 102 -13.66 -5.67 11.39
CA LYS A 102 -14.04 -6.58 12.48
C LYS A 102 -15.18 -7.57 12.16
N ASN A 103 -16.02 -7.23 11.18
CA ASN A 103 -17.13 -8.07 10.74
C ASN A 103 -16.69 -9.14 9.72
N ARG A 104 -15.44 -9.13 9.32
CA ARG A 104 -14.84 -10.11 8.40
C ARG A 104 -13.96 -11.09 9.17
N SER A 105 -13.83 -12.32 8.70
CA SER A 105 -12.80 -13.21 9.22
C SER A 105 -11.41 -12.76 8.76
N PHE A 106 -10.40 -12.94 9.62
CA PHE A 106 -9.02 -12.62 9.27
C PHE A 106 -8.54 -13.41 8.05
N ALA A 107 -8.92 -14.68 7.96
CA ALA A 107 -8.63 -15.52 6.79
C ALA A 107 -9.19 -14.93 5.49
N SER A 108 -10.38 -14.31 5.51
CA SER A 108 -10.95 -13.62 4.33
C SER A 108 -10.13 -12.41 3.94
N LEU A 109 -9.70 -11.59 4.90
CA LEU A 109 -8.85 -10.43 4.66
C LEU A 109 -7.48 -10.84 4.09
N LEU A 110 -6.89 -11.87 4.68
CA LEU A 110 -5.59 -12.38 4.25
C LEU A 110 -5.63 -12.96 2.82
N LYS A 111 -6.70 -13.70 2.49
CA LYS A 111 -6.92 -14.19 1.11
C LYS A 111 -7.03 -13.03 0.12
N GLU A 112 -7.77 -11.98 0.48
CA GLU A 112 -7.94 -10.79 -0.36
C GLU A 112 -6.62 -10.07 -0.58
N TYR A 113 -5.83 -9.88 0.47
CA TYR A 113 -4.49 -9.30 0.40
C TYR A 113 -3.58 -10.08 -0.56
N LYS A 114 -3.54 -11.43 -0.42
CA LYS A 114 -2.75 -12.31 -1.30
C LYS A 114 -3.14 -12.17 -2.77
N ASN A 115 -4.45 -12.15 -3.07
CA ASN A 115 -4.94 -12.02 -4.44
C ASN A 115 -4.66 -10.63 -5.04
N LEU A 116 -4.85 -9.58 -4.24
CA LEU A 116 -4.59 -8.21 -4.69
C LEU A 116 -3.12 -8.01 -5.01
N HIS A 117 -2.23 -8.46 -4.13
CA HIS A 117 -0.79 -8.39 -4.33
C HIS A 117 -0.36 -9.03 -5.67
N GLN A 118 -0.85 -10.25 -5.97
CA GLN A 118 -0.55 -10.91 -7.25
C GLN A 118 -1.02 -10.04 -8.43
N SER A 119 -2.25 -9.53 -8.38
CA SER A 119 -2.79 -8.67 -9.43
C SER A 119 -2.01 -7.36 -9.61
N THR A 120 -1.54 -6.77 -8.50
CA THR A 120 -0.72 -5.55 -8.54
C THR A 120 0.65 -5.81 -9.17
N ASN A 121 1.29 -6.94 -8.86
CA ASN A 121 2.56 -7.32 -9.46
C ASN A 121 2.43 -7.55 -10.98
N ASP A 122 1.37 -8.24 -11.42
CA ASP A 122 1.10 -8.45 -12.85
C ASP A 122 0.91 -7.11 -13.58
N LEU A 123 0.23 -6.16 -12.96
CA LEU A 123 0.07 -4.80 -13.50
C LEU A 123 1.42 -4.09 -13.62
N ILE A 124 2.24 -4.07 -12.57
CA ILE A 124 3.55 -3.40 -12.56
C ILE A 124 4.46 -3.98 -13.61
N ALA A 125 4.50 -5.30 -13.75
CA ALA A 125 5.28 -5.98 -14.77
C ALA A 125 4.85 -5.64 -16.22
N SER A 126 3.62 -5.17 -16.41
CA SER A 126 3.08 -4.75 -17.71
C SER A 126 3.47 -3.34 -18.13
N PHE A 127 4.04 -2.51 -17.24
CA PHE A 127 4.38 -1.14 -17.57
C PHE A 127 5.65 -1.02 -18.41
N SER A 128 5.58 -0.24 -19.49
CA SER A 128 6.77 0.16 -20.24
C SER A 128 7.55 1.25 -19.50
N ASN A 129 8.80 1.48 -19.89
CA ASN A 129 9.62 2.56 -19.32
C ASN A 129 8.96 3.94 -19.50
N GLU A 130 8.26 4.17 -20.61
CA GLU A 130 7.52 5.40 -20.85
C GLU A 130 6.36 5.54 -19.88
N MET A 131 5.59 4.47 -19.65
CA MET A 131 4.49 4.46 -18.69
C MET A 131 4.98 4.75 -17.26
N LEU A 132 6.11 4.19 -16.85
CA LEU A 132 6.69 4.42 -15.53
C LEU A 132 7.05 5.90 -15.29
N GLN A 133 7.39 6.65 -16.35
CA GLN A 133 7.73 8.09 -16.25
C GLN A 133 6.52 9.01 -16.45
N MET A 134 5.35 8.49 -16.80
CA MET A 134 4.15 9.32 -16.93
C MET A 134 3.79 9.97 -15.60
N THR A 135 3.45 11.27 -15.68
CA THR A 135 3.07 12.08 -14.53
C THR A 135 1.58 12.42 -14.61
N GLY A 136 0.92 12.35 -13.50
CA GLY A 136 -0.46 12.80 -13.32
C GLY A 136 -0.64 13.45 -11.94
N ASN A 137 -1.80 14.07 -11.71
CA ASN A 137 -2.10 14.69 -10.44
C ASN A 137 -2.93 13.74 -9.56
N ALA A 138 -2.43 13.43 -8.38
CA ALA A 138 -3.15 12.63 -7.39
C ALA A 138 -2.99 13.23 -5.99
N ASN A 139 -4.09 13.37 -5.29
CA ASN A 139 -4.14 13.97 -3.96
C ASN A 139 -3.52 15.38 -3.91
N GLY A 140 -3.75 16.19 -4.95
CA GLY A 140 -3.28 17.56 -5.06
C GLY A 140 -1.79 17.72 -5.41
N SER A 141 -1.09 16.65 -5.78
CA SER A 141 0.33 16.68 -6.12
C SER A 141 0.60 15.94 -7.43
N ASP A 142 1.55 16.44 -8.19
CA ASP A 142 2.05 15.74 -9.36
C ASP A 142 2.93 14.57 -8.93
N ILE A 143 2.69 13.40 -9.54
CA ILE A 143 3.34 12.16 -9.17
C ILE A 143 3.50 11.25 -10.38
N LYS A 144 4.60 10.52 -10.45
CA LYS A 144 4.86 9.55 -11.51
C LYS A 144 4.33 8.16 -11.15
N VAL A 145 4.11 7.34 -12.16
CA VAL A 145 3.75 5.92 -11.95
C VAL A 145 4.81 5.20 -11.12
N ILE A 146 6.09 5.40 -11.43
CA ILE A 146 7.19 4.80 -10.65
C ILE A 146 7.16 5.20 -9.17
N ASP A 147 6.84 6.46 -8.87
CA ASP A 147 6.76 6.95 -7.50
C ASP A 147 5.66 6.24 -6.72
N LEU A 148 4.50 5.98 -7.37
CA LEU A 148 3.37 5.27 -6.76
C LEU A 148 3.72 3.81 -6.41
N ILE A 149 4.58 3.14 -7.20
CA ILE A 149 5.07 1.80 -6.90
C ILE A 149 5.87 1.81 -5.59
N TYR A 150 6.83 2.75 -5.46
CA TYR A 150 7.63 2.89 -4.25
C TYR A 150 6.83 3.36 -3.03
N ILE A 151 5.85 4.25 -3.24
CA ILE A 151 4.92 4.68 -2.18
C ILE A 151 4.13 3.47 -1.68
N ASN A 152 3.59 2.64 -2.57
CA ASN A 152 2.82 1.45 -2.19
C ASN A 152 3.68 0.48 -1.36
N GLY A 153 4.88 0.13 -1.83
CA GLY A 153 5.79 -0.75 -1.10
C GLY A 153 6.21 -0.18 0.26
N GLY A 154 6.60 1.09 0.30
CA GLY A 154 7.01 1.75 1.53
C GLY A 154 5.88 1.92 2.54
N HIS A 155 4.66 2.19 2.07
CA HIS A 155 3.47 2.25 2.90
C HIS A 155 3.16 0.90 3.55
N GLN A 156 3.18 -0.20 2.78
CA GLN A 156 3.00 -1.54 3.32
C GLN A 156 4.09 -1.88 4.34
N LYS A 157 5.37 -1.66 4.01
CA LYS A 157 6.51 -1.87 4.90
C LYS A 157 6.36 -1.11 6.23
N HIS A 158 5.89 0.14 6.17
CA HIS A 158 5.60 0.95 7.36
C HIS A 158 4.57 0.28 8.28
N HIS A 159 3.44 -0.18 7.74
CA HIS A 159 2.41 -0.83 8.54
C HIS A 159 2.84 -2.20 9.08
N ILE A 160 3.61 -2.98 8.31
CA ILE A 160 4.20 -4.23 8.78
C ILE A 160 5.19 -3.99 9.94
N LYS A 161 5.99 -2.94 9.85
CA LYS A 161 6.86 -2.52 10.96
C LYS A 161 6.04 -2.17 12.21
N ILE A 162 4.96 -1.41 12.08
CA ILE A 162 4.05 -1.10 13.20
C ILE A 162 3.47 -2.38 13.82
N LEU A 163 3.04 -3.34 13.00
CA LEU A 163 2.56 -4.64 13.50
C LEU A 163 3.62 -5.35 14.34
N LYS A 164 4.86 -5.44 13.84
CA LYS A 164 5.99 -6.05 14.57
C LYS A 164 6.27 -5.38 15.91
N GLU A 165 6.27 -4.04 15.93
CA GLU A 165 6.74 -3.28 17.09
C GLU A 165 5.67 -3.09 18.17
N ARG A 166 4.38 -3.11 17.79
CA ARG A 166 3.29 -2.72 18.70
C ARG A 166 2.25 -3.79 18.97
N TYR A 167 2.15 -4.79 18.10
CA TYR A 167 1.07 -5.79 18.19
C TYR A 167 1.59 -7.20 18.47
N LEU A 168 2.85 -7.50 18.17
CA LEU A 168 3.46 -8.81 18.35
C LEU A 168 4.47 -8.81 19.46
#